data_cff44f8c1bb8070e17e44fcb1cb1f32f
#
_entry.id   cff44f8c1bb8070e17e44fcb1cb1f32f
#
_cell.length_a   1.000
_cell.length_b   1.000
_cell.length_c   1.000
_cell.angle_alpha   90.00
_cell.angle_beta   90.00
_cell.angle_gamma   90.00
#
_symmetry.space_group_name_H-M   'P 1'
#
loop_
_entity.id
_entity.type
_entity.pdbx_description
1 polymer ?
#
loop_
_entity_poly.entity_id
_entity_poly.type
_entity_poly.pdbx_seq_one_letter_code
_entity_poly.pdbx_strand_id
1 'polypeptide(L)'
;VTVRDLVTFDGDRMIVPGLVTAHSHAFQRGLRGRTQRTPRESGTFWSWRDGMYGLADALTPESIERISRAAFDELRRAGVVAVGEFHYVHHQPGGTAYEDRTALADAVIRAALAAGLRITLLRVAYARAGAGRGPEGAQRRFSDPDVDAVLRDVETLQKRWGDDARVKVGVAPHSVRAVPAAWLGTLHAYAKARAMPFHMHVAEVQGEVDACLAEHGRRPVELLAERGVLDARFVGVHCTNLLAHEARLLGEARAFACVCPTTERDLGDGLGDFAALREAGVRLCTGIDSHVITDPIEEARALEMHERLRLRRRVTFDPGERTPAEQLLVDASVHGALACGWDAVVAGTTTSWAPSTVIDLTAPALAGVAREDALDALMFSGSAACVAGVEG
;
A
#
# COMPACT_ATOMS: atom_id res chain seq x y z
N VAL A 1 -12.97 10.16 -19.91
CA VAL A 1 -11.72 9.62 -20.49
C VAL A 1 -11.75 8.12 -20.22
N THR A 2 -11.79 7.33 -21.27
CA THR A 2 -11.71 5.87 -21.17
C THR A 2 -10.27 5.47 -20.86
N VAL A 3 -10.05 4.27 -20.31
CA VAL A 3 -8.67 3.76 -20.07
C VAL A 3 -7.91 3.63 -21.39
N ARG A 4 -8.59 3.33 -22.49
CA ARG A 4 -8.00 3.28 -23.83
C ARG A 4 -7.40 4.61 -24.26
N ASP A 5 -7.99 5.73 -23.83
CA ASP A 5 -7.45 7.08 -24.13
C ASP A 5 -6.15 7.36 -23.33
N LEU A 6 -5.87 6.58 -22.29
CA LEU A 6 -4.66 6.67 -21.47
C LEU A 6 -3.53 5.76 -21.95
N VAL A 7 -3.80 4.82 -22.86
CA VAL A 7 -2.81 3.90 -23.43
C VAL A 7 -2.44 4.39 -24.82
N THR A 8 -1.17 4.71 -25.03
CA THR A 8 -0.67 5.17 -26.33
C THR A 8 0.47 4.28 -26.82
N PHE A 9 0.78 4.37 -28.11
CA PHE A 9 1.82 3.56 -28.74
C PHE A 9 2.79 4.44 -29.51
N ASP A 10 4.09 4.16 -29.33
CA ASP A 10 5.17 4.78 -30.09
C ASP A 10 6.15 3.69 -30.55
N GLY A 11 6.11 3.35 -31.85
CA GLY A 11 6.87 2.22 -32.39
C GLY A 11 6.53 0.91 -31.67
N ASP A 12 7.56 0.29 -31.10
CA ASP A 12 7.46 -0.95 -30.31
C ASP A 12 7.25 -0.71 -28.82
N ARG A 13 6.78 0.48 -28.45
CA ARG A 13 6.49 0.87 -27.08
C ARG A 13 5.00 1.04 -26.88
N MET A 14 4.50 0.53 -25.75
CA MET A 14 3.20 0.87 -25.20
C MET A 14 3.41 1.74 -23.96
N ILE A 15 2.80 2.91 -23.95
CA ILE A 15 2.88 3.88 -22.85
C ILE A 15 1.57 3.81 -22.09
N VAL A 16 1.65 3.48 -20.81
CA VAL A 16 0.50 3.36 -19.92
C VAL A 16 0.62 4.36 -18.76
N PRO A 17 -0.48 4.70 -18.06
CA PRO A 17 -0.39 5.48 -16.83
C PRO A 17 0.63 4.88 -15.87
N GLY A 18 1.44 5.72 -15.24
CA GLY A 18 2.50 5.28 -14.34
C GLY A 18 1.98 4.39 -13.23
N LEU A 19 2.60 3.23 -13.04
CA LEU A 19 2.22 2.27 -12.00
C LEU A 19 2.53 2.84 -10.61
N VAL A 20 1.64 2.59 -9.65
CA VAL A 20 1.75 3.08 -8.28
C VAL A 20 1.59 1.93 -7.31
N THR A 21 2.51 1.79 -6.36
CA THR A 21 2.30 0.96 -5.19
C THR A 21 1.77 1.82 -4.05
N ALA A 22 0.51 1.59 -3.66
CA ALA A 22 -0.16 2.42 -2.66
C ALA A 22 0.19 2.04 -1.21
N HIS A 23 0.89 0.91 -1.02
CA HIS A 23 1.35 0.42 0.27
C HIS A 23 2.71 -0.26 0.15
N SER A 24 3.62 0.07 1.06
CA SER A 24 5.00 -0.42 1.09
C SER A 24 5.59 -0.28 2.50
N HIS A 25 6.41 -1.24 2.87
CA HIS A 25 7.33 -1.21 3.99
C HIS A 25 8.74 -1.49 3.46
N ALA A 26 9.40 -0.51 2.87
CA ALA A 26 10.65 -0.70 2.14
C ALA A 26 11.74 -1.41 2.94
N PHE A 27 11.82 -1.19 4.26
CA PHE A 27 12.81 -1.85 5.10
C PHE A 27 12.61 -3.37 5.19
N GLN A 28 11.38 -3.87 5.02
CA GLN A 28 11.07 -5.31 5.10
C GLN A 28 11.70 -6.12 3.96
N ARG A 29 12.15 -5.46 2.87
CA ARG A 29 13.02 -6.10 1.88
C ARG A 29 14.20 -6.83 2.51
N GLY A 30 14.68 -6.36 3.66
CA GLY A 30 15.74 -7.02 4.44
C GLY A 30 15.37 -8.41 4.99
N LEU A 31 14.10 -8.83 4.91
CA LEU A 31 13.63 -10.17 5.33
C LEU A 31 13.76 -11.24 4.24
N ARG A 32 14.01 -10.86 2.99
CA ARG A 32 14.08 -11.82 1.87
C ARG A 32 15.02 -12.97 2.16
N GLY A 33 14.52 -14.20 2.02
CA GLY A 33 15.24 -15.44 2.28
C GLY A 33 15.49 -15.76 3.76
N ARG A 34 14.99 -14.96 4.69
CA ARG A 34 15.18 -15.16 6.14
C ARG A 34 13.95 -15.80 6.81
N THR A 35 12.75 -15.51 6.35
CA THR A 35 11.48 -15.94 6.94
C THR A 35 10.94 -17.26 6.34
N GLN A 36 11.40 -17.65 5.15
CA GLN A 36 10.95 -18.82 4.40
C GLN A 36 11.44 -20.16 4.98
N ARG A 37 12.31 -20.18 5.98
CA ARG A 37 12.92 -21.39 6.56
C ARG A 37 12.30 -21.81 7.89
N THR A 38 11.18 -21.21 8.26
CA THR A 38 10.48 -21.56 9.52
C THR A 38 9.87 -22.94 9.42
N PRO A 39 9.98 -23.81 10.46
CA PRO A 39 9.31 -25.11 10.49
C PRO A 39 7.79 -24.96 10.31
N ARG A 40 7.15 -25.94 9.66
CA ARG A 40 5.71 -25.92 9.35
C ARG A 40 4.83 -25.63 10.56
N GLU A 41 5.12 -26.24 11.70
CA GLU A 41 4.31 -26.14 12.92
C GLU A 41 4.39 -24.74 13.56
N SER A 42 5.45 -23.99 13.28
CA SER A 42 5.69 -22.62 13.79
C SER A 42 5.65 -21.55 12.72
N GLY A 43 5.45 -21.93 11.44
CA GLY A 43 5.33 -21.01 10.30
C GLY A 43 3.98 -20.29 10.28
N THR A 44 3.87 -19.16 10.95
CA THR A 44 2.66 -18.35 11.09
C THR A 44 2.98 -16.88 10.86
N PHE A 45 1.96 -16.06 10.61
CA PHE A 45 2.07 -14.59 10.64
C PHE A 45 2.86 -14.09 11.87
N TRP A 46 2.64 -14.67 13.03
CA TRP A 46 3.28 -14.24 14.27
C TRP A 46 4.79 -14.50 14.28
N SER A 47 5.23 -15.65 13.78
CA SER A 47 6.66 -15.98 13.69
C SER A 47 7.38 -15.12 12.63
N TRP A 48 6.71 -14.80 11.52
CA TRP A 48 7.20 -13.83 10.54
C TRP A 48 7.37 -12.44 11.19
N ARG A 49 6.36 -11.99 11.94
CA ARG A 49 6.40 -10.71 12.66
C ARG A 49 7.56 -10.63 13.65
N ASP A 50 7.88 -11.73 14.35
CA ASP A 50 9.04 -11.76 15.26
C ASP A 50 10.36 -11.59 14.49
N GLY A 51 10.49 -12.19 13.31
CA GLY A 51 11.62 -11.96 12.41
C GLY A 51 11.71 -10.50 11.95
N MET A 52 10.57 -9.90 11.61
CA MET A 52 10.48 -8.48 11.25
C MET A 52 10.86 -7.56 12.42
N TYR A 53 10.45 -7.88 13.63
CA TYR A 53 10.86 -7.14 14.83
C TYR A 53 12.38 -7.19 15.06
N GLY A 54 13.01 -8.35 14.84
CA GLY A 54 14.47 -8.48 14.93
C GLY A 54 15.18 -7.61 13.89
N LEU A 55 14.66 -7.55 12.65
CA LEU A 55 15.20 -6.63 11.63
C LEU A 55 15.00 -5.18 12.05
N ALA A 56 13.78 -4.81 12.44
CA ALA A 56 13.44 -3.45 12.82
C ALA A 56 14.32 -2.95 13.96
N ASP A 57 14.62 -3.80 14.95
CA ASP A 57 15.45 -3.44 16.11
C ASP A 57 16.91 -3.12 15.75
N ALA A 58 17.41 -3.67 14.65
CA ALA A 58 18.75 -3.44 14.15
C ALA A 58 18.91 -2.22 13.22
N LEU A 59 17.81 -1.54 12.85
CA LEU A 59 17.87 -0.43 11.88
C LEU A 59 18.48 0.85 12.51
N THR A 60 19.31 1.52 11.69
CA THR A 60 19.78 2.90 11.91
C THR A 60 19.32 3.79 10.76
N PRO A 61 19.42 5.13 10.87
CA PRO A 61 19.11 6.01 9.74
C PRO A 61 19.86 5.64 8.45
N GLU A 62 21.12 5.26 8.53
CA GLU A 62 21.96 4.88 7.39
C GLU A 62 21.53 3.52 6.81
N SER A 63 21.21 2.55 7.67
CA SER A 63 20.83 1.22 7.21
C SER A 63 19.42 1.19 6.63
N ILE A 64 18.47 1.93 7.20
CA ILE A 64 17.11 2.03 6.63
C ILE A 64 17.14 2.76 5.29
N GLU A 65 17.94 3.83 5.14
CA GLU A 65 18.11 4.54 3.87
C GLU A 65 18.65 3.60 2.79
N ARG A 66 19.70 2.83 3.11
CA ARG A 66 20.31 1.88 2.17
C ARG A 66 19.35 0.76 1.75
N ILE A 67 18.60 0.18 2.70
CA ILE A 67 17.64 -0.89 2.41
C ILE A 67 16.48 -0.36 1.59
N SER A 68 15.92 0.79 2.00
CA SER A 68 14.81 1.45 1.29
C SER A 68 15.23 1.87 -0.11
N ARG A 69 16.47 2.39 -0.29
CA ARG A 69 16.99 2.71 -1.62
C ARG A 69 16.99 1.48 -2.54
N ALA A 70 17.43 0.34 -2.06
CA ALA A 70 17.45 -0.87 -2.86
C ALA A 70 16.02 -1.35 -3.22
N ALA A 71 15.06 -1.22 -2.29
CA ALA A 71 13.66 -1.51 -2.56
C ALA A 71 13.07 -0.56 -3.60
N PHE A 72 13.33 0.72 -3.49
CA PHE A 72 12.83 1.75 -4.39
C PHE A 72 13.47 1.70 -5.78
N ASP A 73 14.74 1.33 -5.87
CA ASP A 73 15.41 1.07 -7.16
C ASP A 73 14.76 -0.12 -7.90
N GLU A 74 14.33 -1.16 -7.18
CA GLU A 74 13.57 -2.27 -7.75
C GLU A 74 12.19 -1.83 -8.23
N LEU A 75 11.45 -1.06 -7.41
CA LEU A 75 10.15 -0.48 -7.80
C LEU A 75 10.27 0.35 -9.08
N ARG A 76 11.28 1.23 -9.14
CA ARG A 76 11.51 2.08 -10.33
C ARG A 76 11.77 1.27 -11.58
N ARG A 77 12.58 0.21 -11.48
CA ARG A 77 12.83 -0.72 -12.59
C ARG A 77 11.59 -1.51 -13.00
N ALA A 78 10.71 -1.80 -12.05
CA ALA A 78 9.44 -2.47 -12.31
C ALA A 78 8.35 -1.53 -12.85
N GLY A 79 8.68 -0.26 -13.16
CA GLY A 79 7.74 0.69 -13.75
C GLY A 79 6.94 1.53 -12.75
N VAL A 80 7.22 1.40 -11.45
CA VAL A 80 6.55 2.22 -10.45
C VAL A 80 7.06 3.66 -10.51
N VAL A 81 6.15 4.61 -10.44
CA VAL A 81 6.44 6.05 -10.47
C VAL A 81 6.21 6.73 -9.12
N ALA A 82 5.34 6.15 -8.29
CA ALA A 82 5.04 6.67 -6.96
C ALA A 82 4.80 5.55 -5.96
N VAL A 83 5.17 5.78 -4.69
CA VAL A 83 5.01 4.85 -3.58
C VAL A 83 4.30 5.48 -2.39
N GLY A 84 3.33 4.76 -1.82
CA GLY A 84 2.78 5.02 -0.49
C GLY A 84 3.57 4.22 0.54
N GLU A 85 4.47 4.86 1.25
CA GLU A 85 5.34 4.19 2.23
C GLU A 85 4.76 4.29 3.64
N PHE A 86 4.34 3.16 4.18
CA PHE A 86 3.73 3.05 5.50
C PHE A 86 4.83 2.92 6.57
N HIS A 87 5.36 4.07 7.00
CA HIS A 87 6.56 4.17 7.82
C HIS A 87 6.23 4.15 9.32
N TYR A 88 6.67 3.10 10.03
CA TYR A 88 6.38 2.91 11.46
C TYR A 88 7.60 2.72 12.36
N VAL A 89 8.83 2.80 11.85
CA VAL A 89 10.05 2.75 12.68
C VAL A 89 10.53 4.16 12.97
N HIS A 90 10.33 4.64 14.21
CA HIS A 90 10.54 6.06 14.56
C HIS A 90 11.71 6.30 15.51
N HIS A 91 11.91 5.38 16.46
CA HIS A 91 12.80 5.59 17.60
C HIS A 91 14.05 4.72 17.51
N GLN A 92 15.01 5.00 18.39
CA GLN A 92 16.18 4.16 18.63
C GLN A 92 15.78 2.78 19.19
N PRO A 93 16.65 1.76 19.16
CA PRO A 93 16.44 0.52 19.90
C PRO A 93 16.05 0.83 21.37
N GLY A 94 15.04 0.10 21.85
CA GLY A 94 14.49 0.35 23.20
C GLY A 94 13.45 1.50 23.30
N GLY A 95 13.21 2.26 22.22
CA GLY A 95 12.12 3.25 22.14
C GLY A 95 12.48 4.69 22.51
N THR A 96 13.76 4.98 22.77
CA THR A 96 14.20 6.38 22.98
C THR A 96 14.17 7.13 21.65
N ALA A 97 13.60 8.34 21.66
CA ALA A 97 13.54 9.18 20.48
C ALA A 97 14.97 9.55 20.01
N TYR A 98 15.14 9.68 18.69
CA TYR A 98 16.32 10.39 18.14
C TYR A 98 16.24 11.88 18.51
N GLU A 99 17.35 12.59 18.48
CA GLU A 99 17.39 14.05 18.61
C GLU A 99 16.48 14.71 17.56
N ASP A 100 16.61 14.30 16.30
CA ASP A 100 15.61 14.55 15.27
C ASP A 100 14.65 13.34 15.20
N ARG A 101 13.43 13.53 15.72
CA ARG A 101 12.40 12.49 15.80
C ARG A 101 12.01 11.92 14.43
N THR A 102 12.22 12.68 13.34
CA THR A 102 11.87 12.29 11.98
C THR A 102 13.05 11.71 11.18
N ALA A 103 14.21 11.52 11.80
CA ALA A 103 15.46 11.12 11.11
C ALA A 103 15.29 9.86 10.24
N LEU A 104 14.56 8.83 10.72
CA LEU A 104 14.32 7.61 9.96
C LEU A 104 13.35 7.84 8.79
N ALA A 105 12.30 8.64 8.99
CA ALA A 105 11.36 9.04 7.94
C ALA A 105 12.06 9.85 6.84
N ASP A 106 12.92 10.79 7.23
CA ASP A 106 13.71 11.59 6.29
C ASP A 106 14.68 10.73 5.47
N ALA A 107 15.27 9.71 6.08
CA ALA A 107 16.15 8.76 5.41
C ALA A 107 15.38 7.97 4.32
N VAL A 108 14.14 7.55 4.61
CA VAL A 108 13.27 6.86 3.66
C VAL A 108 12.85 7.79 2.52
N ILE A 109 12.48 9.04 2.82
CA ILE A 109 12.14 10.03 1.77
C ILE A 109 13.35 10.26 0.85
N ARG A 110 14.55 10.49 1.40
CA ARG A 110 15.77 10.67 0.59
C ARG A 110 16.02 9.46 -0.30
N ALA A 111 15.85 8.25 0.22
CA ALA A 111 16.00 7.02 -0.55
C ALA A 111 15.06 6.95 -1.75
N ALA A 112 13.76 7.33 -1.58
CA ALA A 112 12.78 7.35 -2.65
C ALA A 112 13.13 8.39 -3.72
N LEU A 113 13.46 9.61 -3.30
CA LEU A 113 13.83 10.70 -4.20
C LEU A 113 15.10 10.36 -5.02
N ALA A 114 16.09 9.74 -4.35
CA ALA A 114 17.31 9.30 -5.01
C ALA A 114 17.06 8.16 -6.01
N ALA A 115 16.06 7.31 -5.80
CA ALA A 115 15.61 6.30 -6.76
C ALA A 115 14.76 6.89 -7.92
N GLY A 116 14.41 8.19 -7.85
CA GLY A 116 13.57 8.85 -8.86
C GLY A 116 12.08 8.57 -8.70
N LEU A 117 11.63 8.17 -7.51
CA LEU A 117 10.22 7.97 -7.19
C LEU A 117 9.59 9.23 -6.56
N ARG A 118 8.30 9.40 -6.77
CA ARG A 118 7.47 10.22 -5.89
C ARG A 118 7.12 9.39 -4.65
N ILE A 119 7.01 10.03 -3.49
CA ILE A 119 6.68 9.33 -2.25
C ILE A 119 5.55 10.03 -1.50
N THR A 120 4.58 9.25 -1.05
CA THR A 120 3.66 9.63 0.01
C THR A 120 4.14 8.94 1.28
N LEU A 121 4.84 9.66 2.14
CA LEU A 121 5.27 9.12 3.42
C LEU A 121 4.08 9.15 4.39
N LEU A 122 3.62 7.99 4.78
CA LEU A 122 2.57 7.80 5.77
C LEU A 122 3.20 7.68 7.15
N ARG A 123 3.09 8.74 7.98
CA ARG A 123 3.57 8.70 9.37
C ARG A 123 2.62 7.85 10.19
N VAL A 124 3.09 6.67 10.56
CA VAL A 124 2.27 5.68 11.26
C VAL A 124 2.20 5.98 12.75
N ALA A 125 0.99 6.02 13.29
CA ALA A 125 0.72 6.03 14.71
C ALA A 125 0.71 4.61 15.26
N TYR A 126 1.43 4.35 16.34
CA TYR A 126 1.48 3.07 17.05
C TYR A 126 1.56 3.34 18.55
N ALA A 127 0.84 2.61 19.41
CA ALA A 127 0.81 2.92 20.84
C ALA A 127 0.85 1.69 21.75
N ARG A 128 0.48 0.50 21.26
CA ARG A 128 0.22 -0.65 22.14
C ARG A 128 0.42 -2.00 21.45
N ALA A 129 0.69 -3.03 22.24
CA ALA A 129 0.79 -4.42 21.75
C ALA A 129 -0.58 -5.09 21.55
N GLY A 130 -1.64 -4.50 22.09
CA GLY A 130 -3.02 -4.97 22.08
C GLY A 130 -3.82 -4.36 23.23
N ALA A 131 -5.07 -4.78 23.40
CA ALA A 131 -5.96 -4.29 24.46
C ALA A 131 -5.30 -4.41 25.84
N GLY A 132 -5.22 -3.30 26.58
CA GLY A 132 -4.65 -3.24 27.92
C GLY A 132 -3.14 -3.53 28.02
N ARG A 133 -2.42 -3.68 26.89
CA ARG A 133 -1.00 -4.01 26.87
C ARG A 133 -0.19 -2.91 26.22
N GLY A 134 0.78 -2.36 26.96
CA GLY A 134 1.75 -1.40 26.41
C GLY A 134 2.66 -2.03 25.35
N PRO A 135 3.49 -1.21 24.65
CA PRO A 135 4.41 -1.72 23.64
C PRO A 135 5.51 -2.59 24.27
N GLU A 136 5.80 -3.73 23.60
CA GLU A 136 6.77 -4.73 24.06
C GLU A 136 7.92 -4.86 23.06
N GLY A 137 9.14 -5.15 23.55
CA GLY A 137 10.30 -5.38 22.69
C GLY A 137 10.50 -4.31 21.63
N ALA A 138 10.67 -4.72 20.37
CA ALA A 138 10.86 -3.84 19.23
C ALA A 138 9.68 -2.89 18.97
N GLN A 139 8.47 -3.20 19.48
CA GLN A 139 7.32 -2.30 19.34
C GLN A 139 7.56 -0.91 19.95
N ARG A 140 8.44 -0.80 20.94
CA ARG A 140 8.84 0.48 21.54
C ARG A 140 9.45 1.43 20.52
N ARG A 141 10.08 0.89 19.46
CA ARG A 141 10.63 1.69 18.36
C ARG A 141 9.57 2.34 17.47
N PHE A 142 8.35 1.78 17.52
CA PHE A 142 7.21 2.23 16.70
C PHE A 142 6.30 3.16 17.48
N SER A 143 6.33 3.06 18.82
CA SER A 143 5.26 3.56 19.68
C SER A 143 5.43 5.02 20.07
N ASP A 144 4.35 5.74 19.92
CA ASP A 144 4.21 7.12 20.37
C ASP A 144 3.59 7.18 21.78
N PRO A 145 4.00 8.14 22.62
CA PRO A 145 3.43 8.30 23.96
C PRO A 145 1.99 8.82 23.94
N ASP A 146 1.66 9.62 22.94
CA ASP A 146 0.35 10.25 22.75
C ASP A 146 0.11 10.61 21.28
N VAL A 147 -1.13 10.96 20.95
CA VAL A 147 -1.53 11.34 19.59
C VAL A 147 -0.88 12.64 19.13
N ASP A 148 -0.59 13.55 20.05
CA ASP A 148 0.01 14.84 19.73
C ASP A 148 1.47 14.68 19.28
N ALA A 149 2.20 13.67 19.81
CA ALA A 149 3.54 13.34 19.34
C ALA A 149 3.52 12.93 17.86
N VAL A 150 2.54 12.12 17.44
CA VAL A 150 2.33 11.75 16.03
C VAL A 150 2.12 12.99 15.18
N LEU A 151 1.21 13.87 15.60
CA LEU A 151 0.85 15.07 14.85
C LEU A 151 2.01 16.06 14.74
N ARG A 152 2.81 16.22 15.79
CA ARG A 152 4.05 17.04 15.74
C ARG A 152 5.07 16.51 14.73
N ASP A 153 5.25 15.19 14.64
CA ASP A 153 6.14 14.58 13.65
C ASP A 153 5.60 14.80 12.22
N VAL A 154 4.29 14.66 12.00
CA VAL A 154 3.64 14.98 10.71
C VAL A 154 3.87 16.44 10.32
N GLU A 155 3.69 17.38 11.24
CA GLU A 155 3.92 18.82 10.99
C GLU A 155 5.40 19.10 10.65
N THR A 156 6.32 18.43 11.35
CA THR A 156 7.76 18.56 11.08
C THR A 156 8.11 18.07 9.68
N LEU A 157 7.57 16.91 9.28
CA LEU A 157 7.77 16.35 7.93
C LEU A 157 7.15 17.25 6.86
N GLN A 158 5.93 17.75 7.08
CA GLN A 158 5.29 18.68 6.15
C GLN A 158 6.08 19.97 5.96
N LYS A 159 6.60 20.54 7.08
CA LYS A 159 7.43 21.75 7.02
C LYS A 159 8.75 21.51 6.27
N ARG A 160 9.34 20.32 6.43
CA ARG A 160 10.64 19.98 5.82
C ARG A 160 10.52 19.64 4.34
N TRP A 161 9.47 18.93 3.95
CA TRP A 161 9.34 18.33 2.62
C TRP A 161 8.19 18.89 1.78
N GLY A 162 7.33 19.72 2.34
CA GLY A 162 6.09 20.18 1.68
C GLY A 162 6.31 20.99 0.41
N ASP A 163 7.50 21.56 0.22
CA ASP A 163 7.87 22.32 -0.98
C ASP A 163 8.40 21.42 -2.12
N ASP A 164 8.76 20.16 -1.85
CA ASP A 164 9.15 19.21 -2.90
C ASP A 164 7.90 18.57 -3.52
N ALA A 165 7.62 18.91 -4.77
CA ALA A 165 6.45 18.39 -5.51
C ALA A 165 6.42 16.85 -5.67
N ARG A 166 7.51 16.16 -5.33
CA ARG A 166 7.61 14.69 -5.36
C ARG A 166 7.29 14.05 -4.01
N VAL A 167 7.05 14.85 -2.96
CA VAL A 167 6.81 14.36 -1.60
C VAL A 167 5.42 14.77 -1.13
N LYS A 168 4.69 13.82 -0.60
CA LYS A 168 3.49 14.05 0.19
C LYS A 168 3.66 13.40 1.56
N VAL A 169 2.98 13.95 2.56
CA VAL A 169 2.92 13.38 3.90
C VAL A 169 1.48 13.00 4.22
N GLY A 170 1.27 11.81 4.73
CA GLY A 170 -0.02 11.30 5.16
C GLY A 170 0.01 10.84 6.62
N VAL A 171 -1.15 10.47 7.12
CA VAL A 171 -1.35 9.96 8.49
C VAL A 171 -1.84 8.51 8.39
N ALA A 172 -1.31 7.63 9.23
CA ALA A 172 -1.73 6.24 9.22
C ALA A 172 -1.79 5.65 10.64
N PRO A 173 -2.97 5.47 11.24
CA PRO A 173 -3.09 4.57 12.38
C PRO A 173 -2.67 3.16 11.93
N HIS A 174 -1.77 2.50 12.67
CA HIS A 174 -1.28 1.18 12.24
C HIS A 174 -2.41 0.18 12.00
N SER A 175 -3.25 -0.04 13.00
CA SER A 175 -4.41 -0.96 12.98
C SER A 175 -5.27 -0.72 14.23
N VAL A 176 -6.48 -1.25 14.27
CA VAL A 176 -7.35 -1.18 15.48
C VAL A 176 -6.72 -1.86 16.69
N ARG A 177 -5.82 -2.83 16.46
CA ARG A 177 -5.07 -3.54 17.49
C ARG A 177 -3.98 -2.66 18.12
N ALA A 178 -3.26 -1.90 17.31
CA ALA A 178 -2.04 -1.18 17.71
C ALA A 178 -2.30 0.27 18.16
N VAL A 179 -3.47 0.83 17.83
CA VAL A 179 -3.83 2.22 18.16
C VAL A 179 -5.09 2.23 19.02
N PRO A 180 -5.11 3.00 20.14
CA PRO A 180 -6.33 3.19 20.92
C PRO A 180 -7.44 3.81 20.07
N ALA A 181 -8.67 3.30 20.18
CA ALA A 181 -9.82 3.80 19.41
C ALA A 181 -10.08 5.31 19.63
N ALA A 182 -9.69 5.87 20.79
CA ALA A 182 -9.79 7.30 21.07
C ALA A 182 -8.88 8.16 20.16
N TRP A 183 -7.76 7.63 19.62
CA TRP A 183 -6.87 8.39 18.75
C TRP A 183 -7.40 8.48 17.31
N LEU A 184 -8.21 7.52 16.88
CA LEU A 184 -8.65 7.40 15.47
C LEU A 184 -9.37 8.66 14.99
N GLY A 185 -10.31 9.17 15.79
CA GLY A 185 -11.06 10.40 15.45
C GLY A 185 -10.16 11.63 15.35
N THR A 186 -9.19 11.79 16.27
CA THR A 186 -8.24 12.92 16.27
C THR A 186 -7.32 12.87 15.05
N LEU A 187 -6.74 11.70 14.74
CA LEU A 187 -5.87 11.51 13.59
C LEU A 187 -6.63 11.73 12.28
N HIS A 188 -7.86 11.19 12.17
CA HIS A 188 -8.70 11.38 10.99
C HIS A 188 -9.12 12.85 10.80
N ALA A 189 -9.57 13.52 11.85
CA ALA A 189 -9.95 14.94 11.78
C ALA A 189 -8.77 15.82 11.33
N TYR A 190 -7.56 15.54 11.84
CA TYR A 190 -6.34 16.23 11.41
C TYR A 190 -6.04 16.02 9.94
N ALA A 191 -6.05 14.75 9.47
CA ALA A 191 -5.81 14.41 8.08
C ALA A 191 -6.86 15.02 7.14
N LYS A 192 -8.14 14.92 7.51
CA LYS A 192 -9.27 15.47 6.76
C LYS A 192 -9.18 16.98 6.57
N ALA A 193 -8.88 17.73 7.65
CA ALA A 193 -8.75 19.18 7.62
C ALA A 193 -7.64 19.67 6.69
N ARG A 194 -6.64 18.82 6.42
CA ARG A 194 -5.47 19.11 5.55
C ARG A 194 -5.49 18.37 4.23
N ALA A 195 -6.59 17.69 3.91
CA ALA A 195 -6.75 16.88 2.71
C ALA A 195 -5.64 15.82 2.51
N MET A 196 -5.11 15.27 3.60
CA MET A 196 -4.04 14.28 3.62
C MET A 196 -4.57 12.86 3.35
N PRO A 197 -3.78 11.96 2.74
CA PRO A 197 -4.06 10.52 2.74
C PRO A 197 -4.16 9.96 4.17
N PHE A 198 -5.10 9.02 4.36
CA PHE A 198 -5.33 8.37 5.64
C PHE A 198 -5.44 6.86 5.46
N HIS A 199 -4.37 6.14 5.80
CA HIS A 199 -4.24 4.70 5.57
C HIS A 199 -4.25 3.92 6.88
N MET A 200 -4.70 2.67 6.84
CA MET A 200 -4.72 1.79 8.01
C MET A 200 -4.77 0.32 7.58
N HIS A 201 -4.01 -0.59 8.23
CA HIS A 201 -4.23 -2.02 8.09
C HIS A 201 -5.59 -2.39 8.70
N VAL A 202 -6.39 -3.14 7.95
CA VAL A 202 -7.77 -3.49 8.33
C VAL A 202 -8.05 -4.95 8.04
N ALA A 203 -8.36 -5.70 9.08
CA ALA A 203 -8.81 -7.09 8.99
C ALA A 203 -7.87 -7.96 8.14
N GLU A 204 -6.56 -7.75 8.26
CA GLU A 204 -5.52 -8.50 7.56
C GLU A 204 -5.62 -9.98 7.89
N VAL A 205 -5.57 -10.31 9.18
CA VAL A 205 -5.65 -11.68 9.69
C VAL A 205 -6.86 -11.85 10.61
N GLN A 206 -7.40 -13.08 10.68
CA GLN A 206 -8.55 -13.37 11.55
C GLN A 206 -8.29 -13.01 13.01
N GLY A 207 -7.05 -13.15 13.50
CA GLY A 207 -6.68 -12.78 14.87
C GLY A 207 -6.84 -11.28 15.19
N GLU A 208 -6.74 -10.39 14.20
CA GLU A 208 -7.06 -8.97 14.39
C GLU A 208 -8.57 -8.77 14.57
N VAL A 209 -9.37 -9.47 13.76
CA VAL A 209 -10.84 -9.42 13.86
C VAL A 209 -11.30 -9.91 15.24
N ASP A 210 -10.77 -11.03 15.68
CA ASP A 210 -11.11 -11.65 16.97
C ASP A 210 -10.73 -10.71 18.14
N ALA A 211 -9.55 -10.11 18.09
CA ALA A 211 -9.10 -9.13 19.09
C ALA A 211 -10.01 -7.89 19.13
N CYS A 212 -10.42 -7.37 17.99
CA CYS A 212 -11.33 -6.22 17.89
C CYS A 212 -12.72 -6.56 18.45
N LEU A 213 -13.26 -7.72 18.12
CA LEU A 213 -14.52 -8.20 18.68
C LEU A 213 -14.44 -8.36 20.21
N ALA A 214 -13.35 -8.92 20.73
CA ALA A 214 -13.17 -9.10 22.17
C ALA A 214 -13.06 -7.76 22.92
N GLU A 215 -12.39 -6.76 22.35
CA GLU A 215 -12.18 -5.46 22.99
C GLU A 215 -13.39 -4.53 22.85
N HIS A 216 -14.01 -4.50 21.66
CA HIS A 216 -15.00 -3.48 21.28
C HIS A 216 -16.40 -4.02 20.99
N GLY A 217 -16.59 -5.35 20.91
CA GLY A 217 -17.84 -5.94 20.45
C GLY A 217 -18.19 -5.59 18.99
N ARG A 218 -17.20 -5.19 18.22
CA ARG A 218 -17.33 -4.74 16.81
C ARG A 218 -16.21 -5.36 15.98
N ARG A 219 -16.48 -5.61 14.72
CA ARG A 219 -15.45 -5.94 13.73
C ARG A 219 -14.68 -4.67 13.33
N PRO A 220 -13.47 -4.78 12.73
CA PRO A 220 -12.63 -3.62 12.44
C PRO A 220 -13.34 -2.51 11.65
N VAL A 221 -14.00 -2.81 10.54
CA VAL A 221 -14.68 -1.79 9.70
C VAL A 221 -15.91 -1.23 10.40
N GLU A 222 -16.65 -2.05 11.17
CA GLU A 222 -17.78 -1.58 12.00
C GLU A 222 -17.31 -0.54 13.03
N LEU A 223 -16.20 -0.82 13.72
CA LEU A 223 -15.61 0.11 14.66
C LEU A 223 -15.20 1.42 13.99
N LEU A 224 -14.53 1.34 12.82
CA LEU A 224 -14.12 2.51 12.06
C LEU A 224 -15.32 3.35 11.58
N ALA A 225 -16.40 2.72 11.13
CA ALA A 225 -17.64 3.39 10.77
C ALA A 225 -18.28 4.09 11.98
N GLU A 226 -18.39 3.40 13.12
CA GLU A 226 -18.93 3.95 14.38
C GLU A 226 -18.11 5.15 14.87
N ARG A 227 -16.79 5.15 14.67
CA ARG A 227 -15.88 6.26 14.99
C ARG A 227 -15.90 7.39 13.96
N GLY A 228 -16.62 7.25 12.85
CA GLY A 228 -16.75 8.27 11.80
C GLY A 228 -15.45 8.55 11.05
N VAL A 229 -14.56 7.54 10.93
CA VAL A 229 -13.26 7.72 10.26
C VAL A 229 -13.22 7.20 8.82
N LEU A 230 -14.33 6.65 8.34
CA LEU A 230 -14.47 6.23 6.94
C LEU A 230 -14.90 7.43 6.08
N ASP A 231 -14.14 7.72 5.05
CA ASP A 231 -14.50 8.69 4.01
C ASP A 231 -13.78 8.37 2.69
N ALA A 232 -13.95 9.23 1.68
CA ALA A 232 -13.37 9.05 0.35
C ALA A 232 -11.83 9.12 0.29
N ARG A 233 -11.14 9.46 1.38
CA ARG A 233 -9.67 9.46 1.51
C ARG A 233 -9.15 8.32 2.37
N PHE A 234 -10.05 7.57 3.00
CA PHE A 234 -9.68 6.39 3.78
C PHE A 234 -9.18 5.27 2.87
N VAL A 235 -8.06 4.67 3.25
CA VAL A 235 -7.48 3.51 2.58
C VAL A 235 -7.34 2.37 3.59
N GLY A 236 -8.20 1.36 3.47
CA GLY A 236 -8.05 0.10 4.21
C GLY A 236 -7.03 -0.78 3.50
N VAL A 237 -5.93 -1.10 4.18
CA VAL A 237 -4.91 -2.02 3.62
C VAL A 237 -5.31 -3.45 3.95
N HIS A 238 -5.13 -4.35 2.99
CA HIS A 238 -5.55 -5.77 2.94
C HIS A 238 -7.05 -5.94 2.80
N CYS A 239 -7.83 -5.67 3.84
CA CYS A 239 -9.28 -5.92 3.84
C CYS A 239 -9.63 -7.40 3.53
N THR A 240 -8.77 -8.34 3.98
CA THR A 240 -8.85 -9.77 3.62
C THR A 240 -10.01 -10.46 4.30
N ASN A 241 -10.20 -10.20 5.61
CA ASN A 241 -11.16 -10.92 6.44
C ASN A 241 -12.44 -10.10 6.70
N LEU A 242 -13.07 -9.57 5.63
CA LEU A 242 -14.30 -8.80 5.70
C LEU A 242 -15.55 -9.65 5.52
N LEU A 243 -16.66 -9.16 6.06
CA LEU A 243 -18.01 -9.62 5.73
C LEU A 243 -18.65 -8.66 4.72
N ALA A 244 -19.67 -9.15 3.99
CA ALA A 244 -20.34 -8.36 2.95
C ALA A 244 -20.90 -7.01 3.42
N HIS A 245 -21.34 -6.90 4.69
CA HIS A 245 -21.81 -5.63 5.22
C HIS A 245 -20.67 -4.64 5.49
N GLU A 246 -19.45 -5.12 5.83
CA GLU A 246 -18.27 -4.28 6.00
C GLU A 246 -17.81 -3.72 4.65
N ALA A 247 -17.87 -4.54 3.58
CA ALA A 247 -17.62 -4.07 2.22
C ALA A 247 -18.59 -2.94 1.83
N ARG A 248 -19.87 -3.06 2.18
CA ARG A 248 -20.87 -1.98 1.94
C ARG A 248 -20.52 -0.70 2.70
N LEU A 249 -20.11 -0.77 3.97
CA LEU A 249 -19.71 0.42 4.74
C LEU A 249 -18.52 1.15 4.08
N LEU A 250 -17.54 0.41 3.57
CA LEU A 250 -16.43 0.99 2.82
C LEU A 250 -16.90 1.61 1.49
N GLY A 251 -17.82 0.95 0.78
CA GLY A 251 -18.38 1.45 -0.48
C GLY A 251 -19.20 2.73 -0.30
N GLU A 252 -20.08 2.79 0.71
CA GLU A 252 -20.87 3.98 1.07
C GLU A 252 -19.94 5.17 1.40
N ALA A 253 -18.82 4.92 2.04
CA ALA A 253 -17.78 5.92 2.31
C ALA A 253 -16.96 6.29 1.07
N ARG A 254 -17.11 5.60 -0.06
CA ARG A 254 -16.24 5.70 -1.25
C ARG A 254 -14.76 5.49 -0.92
N ALA A 255 -14.48 4.64 0.04
CA ALA A 255 -13.13 4.33 0.50
C ALA A 255 -12.32 3.58 -0.56
N PHE A 256 -11.04 3.43 -0.28
CA PHE A 256 -10.16 2.52 -1.02
C PHE A 256 -9.92 1.25 -0.21
N ALA A 257 -9.66 0.16 -0.91
CA ALA A 257 -9.01 -1.02 -0.36
C ALA A 257 -7.69 -1.24 -1.13
N CYS A 258 -6.58 -1.17 -0.40
CA CYS A 258 -5.24 -1.46 -0.94
C CYS A 258 -4.91 -2.91 -0.65
N VAL A 259 -4.97 -3.74 -1.68
CA VAL A 259 -4.72 -5.18 -1.59
C VAL A 259 -3.25 -5.47 -1.91
N CYS A 260 -2.64 -6.38 -1.17
CA CYS A 260 -1.22 -6.72 -1.29
C CYS A 260 -1.05 -8.23 -1.57
N PRO A 261 -1.51 -8.74 -2.72
CA PRO A 261 -1.68 -10.16 -2.96
C PRO A 261 -0.43 -11.02 -2.80
N THR A 262 0.76 -10.50 -3.16
CA THR A 262 1.99 -11.28 -3.02
C THR A 262 2.41 -11.42 -1.56
N THR A 263 2.19 -10.42 -0.72
CA THR A 263 2.40 -10.49 0.73
C THR A 263 1.37 -11.38 1.39
N GLU A 264 0.09 -11.23 1.07
CA GLU A 264 -1.01 -12.05 1.61
C GLU A 264 -0.80 -13.54 1.30
N ARG A 265 -0.26 -13.87 0.11
CA ARG A 265 0.17 -15.24 -0.23
C ARG A 265 1.35 -15.72 0.60
N ASP A 266 2.35 -14.87 0.80
CA ASP A 266 3.57 -15.21 1.56
C ASP A 266 3.27 -15.44 3.03
N LEU A 267 2.36 -14.66 3.60
CA LEU A 267 1.97 -14.73 5.01
C LEU A 267 0.85 -15.74 5.28
N GLY A 268 0.10 -16.12 4.24
CA GLY A 268 -1.02 -17.04 4.37
C GLY A 268 -2.25 -16.40 5.02
N ASP A 269 -2.50 -15.11 4.75
CA ASP A 269 -3.59 -14.31 5.36
C ASP A 269 -4.97 -14.74 4.86
N GLY A 270 -5.03 -15.36 3.69
CA GLY A 270 -6.26 -15.83 3.07
C GLY A 270 -6.57 -15.14 1.74
N LEU A 271 -7.77 -15.36 1.25
CA LEU A 271 -8.28 -14.73 0.02
C LEU A 271 -9.39 -13.75 0.39
N GLY A 272 -9.17 -12.46 0.11
CA GLY A 272 -10.21 -11.44 0.25
C GLY A 272 -11.33 -11.60 -0.77
N ASP A 273 -12.50 -11.05 -0.48
CA ASP A 273 -13.63 -10.99 -1.43
C ASP A 273 -13.57 -9.68 -2.23
N PHE A 274 -12.70 -9.64 -3.24
CA PHE A 274 -12.48 -8.44 -4.04
C PHE A 274 -13.67 -8.13 -4.97
N ALA A 275 -14.41 -9.18 -5.38
CA ALA A 275 -15.64 -9.00 -6.13
C ALA A 275 -16.69 -8.26 -5.30
N ALA A 276 -16.92 -8.69 -4.06
CA ALA A 276 -17.86 -8.00 -3.16
C ALA A 276 -17.43 -6.56 -2.85
N LEU A 277 -16.13 -6.29 -2.69
CA LEU A 277 -15.63 -4.92 -2.52
C LEU A 277 -15.96 -4.05 -3.74
N ARG A 278 -15.73 -4.55 -4.97
CA ARG A 278 -16.07 -3.82 -6.20
C ARG A 278 -17.57 -3.60 -6.34
N GLU A 279 -18.38 -4.64 -6.14
CA GLU A 279 -19.83 -4.55 -6.19
C GLU A 279 -20.39 -3.52 -5.19
N ALA A 280 -19.74 -3.38 -4.05
CA ALA A 280 -20.07 -2.35 -3.06
C ALA A 280 -19.60 -0.93 -3.46
N GLY A 281 -18.83 -0.77 -4.54
CA GLY A 281 -18.30 0.51 -5.00
C GLY A 281 -17.00 0.95 -4.32
N VAL A 282 -16.29 0.03 -3.65
CA VAL A 282 -14.94 0.28 -3.11
C VAL A 282 -13.94 0.37 -4.25
N ARG A 283 -13.07 1.37 -4.21
CA ARG A 283 -11.99 1.53 -5.19
C ARG A 283 -10.80 0.67 -4.78
N LEU A 284 -10.48 -0.35 -5.58
CA LEU A 284 -9.32 -1.17 -5.30
C LEU A 284 -8.04 -0.49 -5.81
N CYS A 285 -6.95 -0.66 -5.07
CA CYS A 285 -5.59 -0.37 -5.52
C CYS A 285 -4.64 -1.45 -4.98
N THR A 286 -3.40 -1.46 -5.46
CA THR A 286 -2.42 -2.50 -5.09
C THR A 286 -1.24 -1.93 -4.33
N GLY A 287 -0.67 -2.76 -3.45
CA GLY A 287 0.55 -2.50 -2.70
C GLY A 287 1.54 -3.65 -2.82
N ILE A 288 2.84 -3.33 -2.87
CA ILE A 288 3.94 -4.32 -2.80
C ILE A 288 4.16 -4.81 -1.36
N ASP A 289 3.82 -3.99 -0.40
CA ASP A 289 3.86 -4.23 1.04
C ASP A 289 5.23 -4.71 1.55
N SER A 290 5.42 -6.01 1.83
CA SER A 290 6.63 -6.57 2.47
C SER A 290 7.84 -6.70 1.54
N HIS A 291 7.71 -6.38 0.26
CA HIS A 291 8.76 -6.54 -0.76
C HIS A 291 9.27 -7.98 -0.93
N VAL A 292 8.44 -8.97 -0.67
CA VAL A 292 8.78 -10.37 -0.96
C VAL A 292 8.96 -10.58 -2.47
N ILE A 293 8.07 -10.00 -3.26
CA ILE A 293 8.15 -9.88 -4.72
C ILE A 293 7.99 -8.41 -5.08
N THR A 294 8.72 -7.93 -6.11
CA THR A 294 8.58 -6.56 -6.63
C THR A 294 8.12 -6.61 -8.08
N ASP A 295 6.82 -6.86 -8.28
CA ASP A 295 6.18 -6.85 -9.59
C ASP A 295 4.74 -6.27 -9.50
N PRO A 296 4.54 -4.99 -9.81
CA PRO A 296 3.23 -4.34 -9.72
C PRO A 296 2.21 -4.90 -10.72
N ILE A 297 2.66 -5.52 -11.82
CA ILE A 297 1.79 -6.18 -12.79
C ILE A 297 1.25 -7.48 -12.20
N GLU A 298 2.09 -8.22 -11.47
CA GLU A 298 1.67 -9.43 -10.74
C GLU A 298 0.69 -9.08 -9.61
N GLU A 299 0.91 -7.98 -8.85
CA GLU A 299 -0.04 -7.54 -7.83
C GLU A 299 -1.41 -7.28 -8.45
N ALA A 300 -1.46 -6.53 -9.55
CA ALA A 300 -2.71 -6.25 -10.24
C ALA A 300 -3.37 -7.54 -10.79
N ARG A 301 -2.59 -8.38 -11.46
CA ARG A 301 -3.08 -9.67 -11.99
C ARG A 301 -3.70 -10.54 -10.90
N ALA A 302 -3.08 -10.58 -9.73
CA ALA A 302 -3.52 -11.42 -8.64
C ALA A 302 -4.92 -11.06 -8.13
N LEU A 303 -5.37 -9.80 -8.26
CA LEU A 303 -6.75 -9.39 -7.95
C LEU A 303 -7.77 -10.22 -8.73
N GLU A 304 -7.55 -10.45 -10.02
CA GLU A 304 -8.43 -11.26 -10.84
C GLU A 304 -8.15 -12.76 -10.66
N MET A 305 -6.88 -13.16 -10.59
CA MET A 305 -6.52 -14.59 -10.58
C MET A 305 -6.90 -15.28 -9.26
N HIS A 306 -6.80 -14.59 -8.11
CA HIS A 306 -7.28 -15.12 -6.83
C HIS A 306 -8.80 -15.30 -6.83
N GLU A 307 -9.54 -14.31 -7.36
CA GLU A 307 -10.99 -14.41 -7.49
C GLU A 307 -11.42 -15.54 -8.41
N ARG A 308 -10.72 -15.77 -9.53
CA ARG A 308 -11.00 -16.93 -10.41
C ARG A 308 -10.94 -18.25 -9.65
N LEU A 309 -9.94 -18.42 -8.80
CA LEU A 309 -9.79 -19.62 -7.96
C LEU A 309 -10.87 -19.70 -6.90
N ARG A 310 -11.16 -18.60 -6.20
CA ARG A 310 -12.16 -18.53 -5.14
C ARG A 310 -13.56 -18.81 -5.67
N LEU A 311 -13.95 -18.17 -6.79
CA LEU A 311 -15.29 -18.25 -7.38
C LEU A 311 -15.43 -19.36 -8.43
N ARG A 312 -14.33 -20.00 -8.84
CA ARG A 312 -14.29 -21.00 -9.93
C ARG A 312 -14.91 -20.46 -11.24
N ARG A 313 -14.61 -19.21 -11.56
CA ARG A 313 -15.04 -18.50 -12.77
C ARG A 313 -13.82 -18.02 -13.54
N ARG A 314 -13.93 -18.03 -14.90
CA ARG A 314 -12.80 -17.59 -15.74
C ARG A 314 -12.64 -16.07 -15.77
N VAL A 315 -13.72 -15.31 -15.69
CA VAL A 315 -13.72 -13.84 -15.58
C VAL A 315 -14.60 -13.51 -14.40
N THR A 316 -14.04 -12.78 -13.43
CA THR A 316 -14.73 -12.50 -12.17
C THR A 316 -15.15 -11.05 -12.06
N PHE A 317 -14.44 -10.14 -12.73
CA PHE A 317 -14.81 -8.74 -12.79
C PHE A 317 -15.55 -8.45 -14.10
N ASP A 318 -16.75 -7.93 -13.99
CA ASP A 318 -17.50 -7.33 -15.09
C ASP A 318 -17.54 -5.80 -14.87
N PRO A 319 -16.52 -5.10 -15.33
CA PRO A 319 -16.42 -3.65 -15.10
C PRO A 319 -17.31 -2.82 -16.05
N GLY A 320 -18.25 -3.45 -16.74
CA GLY A 320 -19.15 -2.81 -17.70
C GLY A 320 -18.43 -2.47 -19.01
N GLU A 321 -18.12 -1.19 -19.23
CA GLU A 321 -17.49 -0.73 -20.48
C GLU A 321 -15.98 -0.99 -20.57
N ARG A 322 -15.36 -1.54 -19.51
CA ARG A 322 -13.91 -1.84 -19.47
C ARG A 322 -13.63 -3.32 -19.58
N THR A 323 -12.49 -3.67 -20.17
CA THR A 323 -11.98 -5.05 -20.06
C THR A 323 -11.39 -5.29 -18.67
N PRO A 324 -11.25 -6.56 -18.23
CA PRO A 324 -10.53 -6.87 -16.99
C PRO A 324 -9.12 -6.27 -16.95
N ALA A 325 -8.36 -6.29 -18.05
CA ALA A 325 -7.02 -5.69 -18.11
C ALA A 325 -7.05 -4.16 -17.91
N GLU A 326 -8.00 -3.46 -18.52
CA GLU A 326 -8.18 -2.02 -18.33
C GLU A 326 -8.50 -1.68 -16.88
N GLN A 327 -9.33 -2.49 -16.22
CA GLN A 327 -9.65 -2.26 -14.81
C GLN A 327 -8.45 -2.52 -13.91
N LEU A 328 -7.70 -3.60 -14.15
CA LEU A 328 -6.48 -3.90 -13.40
C LEU A 328 -5.41 -2.81 -13.57
N LEU A 329 -5.29 -2.23 -14.77
CA LEU A 329 -4.42 -1.07 -14.98
C LEU A 329 -4.87 0.15 -14.16
N VAL A 330 -6.17 0.43 -14.11
CA VAL A 330 -6.71 1.52 -13.26
C VAL A 330 -6.38 1.30 -11.79
N ASP A 331 -6.52 0.07 -11.30
CA ASP A 331 -6.23 -0.26 -9.91
C ASP A 331 -4.74 -0.11 -9.58
N ALA A 332 -3.86 -0.54 -10.50
CA ALA A 332 -2.40 -0.47 -10.32
C ALA A 332 -1.81 0.93 -10.60
N SER A 333 -2.59 1.88 -11.10
CA SER A 333 -2.10 3.21 -11.46
C SER A 333 -2.98 4.32 -10.88
N VAL A 334 -4.13 4.59 -11.48
CA VAL A 334 -5.02 5.72 -11.15
C VAL A 334 -5.53 5.64 -9.71
N HIS A 335 -6.06 4.49 -9.30
CA HIS A 335 -6.56 4.32 -7.95
C HIS A 335 -5.43 4.36 -6.92
N GLY A 336 -4.27 3.78 -7.22
CA GLY A 336 -3.08 3.87 -6.37
C GLY A 336 -2.62 5.32 -6.19
N ALA A 337 -2.59 6.11 -7.28
CA ALA A 337 -2.24 7.52 -7.21
C ALA A 337 -3.21 8.31 -6.32
N LEU A 338 -4.52 8.12 -6.51
CA LEU A 338 -5.55 8.76 -5.67
C LEU A 338 -5.46 8.38 -4.20
N ALA A 339 -5.26 7.09 -3.90
CA ALA A 339 -5.07 6.59 -2.56
C ALA A 339 -3.87 7.27 -1.87
N CYS A 340 -2.80 7.55 -2.62
CA CYS A 340 -1.62 8.28 -2.17
C CYS A 340 -1.77 9.81 -2.21
N GLY A 341 -2.96 10.34 -2.55
CA GLY A 341 -3.24 11.77 -2.59
C GLY A 341 -2.71 12.49 -3.83
N TRP A 342 -2.39 11.78 -4.90
CA TRP A 342 -1.92 12.37 -6.17
C TRP A 342 -3.11 12.63 -7.11
N ASP A 343 -3.79 13.75 -6.95
CA ASP A 343 -5.08 14.04 -7.60
C ASP A 343 -5.00 14.26 -9.12
N ALA A 344 -3.83 14.51 -9.68
CA ALA A 344 -3.67 14.98 -11.05
C ALA A 344 -3.89 13.92 -12.15
N VAL A 345 -3.90 12.65 -11.81
CA VAL A 345 -3.98 11.53 -12.77
C VAL A 345 -5.39 11.35 -13.36
N VAL A 346 -6.43 11.88 -12.70
CA VAL A 346 -7.85 11.53 -13.02
C VAL A 346 -8.55 12.58 -13.88
N ALA A 347 -8.04 13.81 -13.92
CA ALA A 347 -8.81 14.93 -14.48
C ALA A 347 -8.89 14.98 -16.00
N GLY A 348 -8.29 14.03 -16.75
CA GLY A 348 -8.32 14.06 -18.22
C GLY A 348 -7.80 15.37 -18.83
N THR A 349 -7.25 16.24 -18.00
CA THR A 349 -6.52 17.40 -18.42
C THR A 349 -5.07 17.01 -18.54
N THR A 350 -4.47 17.32 -19.64
CA THR A 350 -3.03 17.29 -19.90
C THR A 350 -2.30 18.22 -18.94
N THR A 351 -2.39 17.92 -17.64
CA THR A 351 -1.55 18.59 -16.66
C THR A 351 -0.22 17.87 -16.64
N SER A 352 0.84 18.62 -16.52
CA SER A 352 2.26 18.24 -16.51
C SER A 352 2.67 17.17 -15.48
N TRP A 353 1.72 16.43 -14.88
CA TRP A 353 1.93 15.41 -13.90
C TRP A 353 1.28 14.09 -14.28
N ALA A 354 1.68 13.45 -15.30
CA ALA A 354 1.33 12.05 -15.57
C ALA A 354 2.62 11.31 -15.90
N PRO A 355 3.44 10.95 -14.88
CA PRO A 355 4.52 10.03 -15.17
C PRO A 355 3.90 8.76 -15.76
N SER A 356 4.55 8.23 -16.78
CA SER A 356 4.05 7.07 -17.50
C SER A 356 5.01 5.91 -17.31
N THR A 357 4.47 4.69 -17.38
CA THR A 357 5.25 3.46 -17.50
C THR A 357 5.35 3.09 -18.96
N VAL A 358 6.55 2.83 -19.43
CA VAL A 358 6.85 2.43 -20.81
C VAL A 358 7.07 0.92 -20.87
N ILE A 359 6.29 0.25 -21.69
CA ILE A 359 6.33 -1.20 -21.90
C ILE A 359 7.00 -1.49 -23.27
N ASP A 360 7.93 -2.42 -23.26
CA ASP A 360 8.61 -2.93 -24.45
C ASP A 360 7.77 -4.05 -25.07
N LEU A 361 7.17 -3.81 -26.23
CA LEU A 361 6.37 -4.79 -26.97
C LEU A 361 7.24 -5.87 -27.63
N THR A 362 8.57 -5.69 -27.68
CA THR A 362 9.51 -6.71 -28.17
C THR A 362 9.94 -7.67 -27.05
N ALA A 363 9.57 -7.38 -25.80
CA ALA A 363 9.85 -8.28 -24.68
C ALA A 363 9.29 -9.69 -24.97
N PRO A 364 9.98 -10.77 -24.57
CA PRO A 364 9.59 -12.14 -24.94
C PRO A 364 8.13 -12.52 -24.64
N ALA A 365 7.56 -11.96 -23.57
CA ALA A 365 6.16 -12.24 -23.19
C ALA A 365 5.14 -11.50 -24.08
N LEU A 366 5.54 -10.48 -24.84
CA LEU A 366 4.66 -9.63 -25.65
C LEU A 366 5.00 -9.71 -27.15
N ALA A 367 6.13 -10.29 -27.51
CA ALA A 367 6.59 -10.36 -28.89
C ALA A 367 5.57 -11.09 -29.80
N GLY A 368 5.17 -10.43 -30.88
CA GLY A 368 4.17 -10.95 -31.80
C GLY A 368 2.71 -10.80 -31.40
N VAL A 369 2.43 -10.18 -30.26
CA VAL A 369 1.06 -9.82 -29.86
C VAL A 369 0.58 -8.62 -30.67
N ALA A 370 -0.66 -8.67 -31.15
CA ALA A 370 -1.27 -7.54 -31.84
C ALA A 370 -1.45 -6.35 -30.88
N ARG A 371 -1.38 -5.12 -31.41
CA ARG A 371 -1.48 -3.92 -30.56
C ARG A 371 -2.78 -3.81 -29.79
N GLU A 372 -3.88 -4.24 -30.39
CA GLU A 372 -5.21 -4.28 -29.77
C GLU A 372 -5.27 -5.21 -28.55
N ASP A 373 -4.43 -6.25 -28.51
CA ASP A 373 -4.36 -7.24 -27.43
C ASP A 373 -3.21 -6.97 -26.43
N ALA A 374 -2.37 -5.95 -26.69
CA ALA A 374 -1.12 -5.74 -25.96
C ALA A 374 -1.33 -5.50 -24.46
N LEU A 375 -2.38 -4.74 -24.08
CA LEU A 375 -2.69 -4.49 -22.66
C LEU A 375 -3.15 -5.77 -21.96
N ASP A 376 -4.02 -6.55 -22.59
CA ASP A 376 -4.48 -7.84 -22.05
C ASP A 376 -3.30 -8.81 -21.91
N ALA A 377 -2.42 -8.88 -22.91
CA ALA A 377 -1.21 -9.69 -22.84
C ALA A 377 -0.27 -9.24 -21.71
N LEU A 378 -0.06 -7.93 -21.54
CA LEU A 378 0.73 -7.38 -20.42
C LEU A 378 0.14 -7.82 -19.08
N MET A 379 -1.15 -7.57 -18.87
CA MET A 379 -1.78 -7.82 -17.56
C MET A 379 -1.90 -9.31 -17.22
N PHE A 380 -2.10 -10.19 -18.23
CA PHE A 380 -2.32 -11.62 -17.97
C PHE A 380 -1.12 -12.52 -18.28
N SER A 381 -0.12 -12.05 -19.01
CA SER A 381 1.04 -12.86 -19.42
C SER A 381 2.39 -12.15 -19.24
N GLY A 382 2.38 -10.81 -19.10
CA GLY A 382 3.57 -10.02 -18.87
C GLY A 382 4.04 -10.00 -17.40
N SER A 383 5.07 -9.24 -17.15
CA SER A 383 5.63 -8.98 -15.80
C SER A 383 6.45 -7.69 -15.83
N ALA A 384 7.05 -7.33 -14.70
CA ALA A 384 8.02 -6.23 -14.63
C ALA A 384 9.17 -6.36 -15.65
N ALA A 385 9.46 -7.56 -16.16
CA ALA A 385 10.45 -7.77 -17.24
C ALA A 385 10.05 -7.15 -18.59
N CYS A 386 8.77 -6.80 -18.79
CA CYS A 386 8.31 -6.09 -19.98
C CYS A 386 8.47 -4.56 -19.88
N VAL A 387 8.91 -4.04 -18.75
CA VAL A 387 9.08 -2.58 -18.52
C VAL A 387 10.38 -2.12 -19.17
N ALA A 388 10.27 -1.17 -20.11
CA ALA A 388 11.41 -0.46 -20.69
C ALA A 388 11.91 0.70 -19.82
N GLY A 389 11.01 1.30 -19.05
CA GLY A 389 11.33 2.44 -18.20
C GLY A 389 10.10 3.22 -17.76
N VAL A 390 10.34 4.44 -17.28
CA VAL A 390 9.30 5.39 -16.88
C VAL A 390 9.67 6.78 -17.39
N GLU A 391 8.65 7.56 -17.76
CA GLU A 391 8.77 8.92 -18.31
C GLU A 391 7.97 9.90 -17.44
N GLY A 392 8.43 11.18 -17.35
CA GLY A 392 7.73 12.29 -16.66
C GLY A 392 8.31 12.69 -15.32
#